data_c9f52fc7e4019f6af8c1aab0985b71df
#
_entry.id   c9f52fc7e4019f6af8c1aab0985b71df
#
_cell.length_a   1.000
_cell.length_b   1.000
_cell.length_c   1.000
_cell.angle_alpha   90.00
_cell.angle_beta   90.00
_cell.angle_gamma   90.00
#
_symmetry.space_group_name_H-M   'P 1'
#
loop_
_entity.id
_entity.type
_entity.pdbx_description
1 polymer ?
#
loop_
_entity_poly.entity_id
_entity_poly.type
_entity_poly.pdbx_seq_one_letter_code
_entity_poly.pdbx_strand_id
1 'polypeptide(L)'
;MEMLSGAEMVVRSLIDQGVKQVFGYPGGAVLDIYDALHTVGGIDHVLVRHEQAAVHMADGLARATGDIGVVLVTSGPGATNAITGIATAYMDSIPLVILSGQVATSLIGYDAFQECDMVGISRPVVKHSFLVKHTEDIPQVLKKAFWLAASGRPGPVVVDLPKDILNPAKKMPYAWPETVSMRSYNPTTSGHKGQIKRALQTLASAKQPVVYVGGGAISAACYAPLRQIIETFNLPVVSSLMGIGAFPATHRQSLGMLGMHGTYEANMTIHNADVIFAVGVRFDDRATNNLAKYCPNATVLHIDIDPTSISKTVNADIPVVGDARVVLEQMLELLAQDTPSQPRDDIRDWWQQIERWRARQCLKYDAESESIKPQAVIETLWRLTKGDAYVTSDVGQHQMFAALYYPFDKPRRWINSGGLGTMGFGLPAALGVKMALPKEMVVCVTGDGSIQMNIQELSTALQYELPVLVLNLNNRYLGMVKQWQDMIYSGRHSQSYMQSLPDFVRLAEAYGHVGLQINRSDELESKLSEALEHVRNNRLVFVDVTVDGSEHVYPMQIRGGGMDEMWLSKTERT
;
A
#
# COMPACT_ATOMS: atom_id res chain seq x y z
N MET A 1 28.98 -24.54 18.59
CA MET A 1 28.65 -23.52 17.60
C MET A 1 28.74 -24.12 16.22
N GLU A 2 27.72 -23.96 15.40
CA GLU A 2 27.70 -24.48 14.02
C GLU A 2 28.69 -23.65 13.18
N MET A 3 29.42 -24.30 12.27
CA MET A 3 30.40 -23.65 11.39
C MET A 3 29.79 -23.47 10.00
N LEU A 4 29.47 -22.25 9.63
CA LEU A 4 28.79 -21.90 8.39
C LEU A 4 29.62 -20.97 7.50
N SER A 5 29.46 -21.06 6.19
CA SER A 5 29.93 -20.05 5.25
C SER A 5 29.03 -18.81 5.31
N GLY A 6 29.50 -17.69 4.74
CA GLY A 6 28.69 -16.47 4.70
C GLY A 6 27.35 -16.68 3.99
N ALA A 7 27.33 -17.42 2.90
CA ALA A 7 26.09 -17.77 2.18
C ALA A 7 25.11 -18.59 3.04
N GLU A 8 25.64 -19.63 3.73
CA GLU A 8 24.83 -20.44 4.66
C GLU A 8 24.36 -19.59 5.86
N MET A 9 25.17 -18.63 6.36
CA MET A 9 24.76 -17.71 7.41
C MET A 9 23.59 -16.81 6.98
N VAL A 10 23.57 -16.35 5.73
CA VAL A 10 22.42 -15.60 5.20
C VAL A 10 21.16 -16.45 5.27
N VAL A 11 21.17 -17.65 4.68
CA VAL A 11 19.99 -18.53 4.64
C VAL A 11 19.55 -18.91 6.05
N ARG A 12 20.50 -19.29 6.92
CA ARG A 12 20.21 -19.65 8.32
C ARG A 12 19.60 -18.49 9.10
N SER A 13 20.12 -17.28 8.93
CA SER A 13 19.58 -16.07 9.56
C SER A 13 18.14 -15.78 9.12
N LEU A 14 17.82 -16.01 7.85
CA LEU A 14 16.44 -15.88 7.36
C LEU A 14 15.50 -16.91 8.00
N ILE A 15 15.96 -18.16 8.14
CA ILE A 15 15.20 -19.24 8.83
C ILE A 15 14.98 -18.87 10.30
N ASP A 16 16.02 -18.47 11.01
CA ASP A 16 15.98 -18.11 12.43
C ASP A 16 15.13 -16.84 12.67
N GLN A 17 14.99 -15.97 11.64
CA GLN A 17 14.05 -14.84 11.64
C GLN A 17 12.59 -15.26 11.37
N GLY A 18 12.35 -16.48 10.91
CA GLY A 18 11.04 -17.01 10.57
C GLY A 18 10.57 -16.69 9.14
N VAL A 19 11.49 -16.30 8.25
CA VAL A 19 11.20 -16.05 6.84
C VAL A 19 10.85 -17.37 6.15
N LYS A 20 9.72 -17.38 5.44
CA LYS A 20 9.26 -18.56 4.68
C LYS A 20 9.48 -18.39 3.18
N GLN A 21 9.40 -17.17 2.68
CA GLN A 21 9.43 -16.87 1.24
C GLN A 21 10.42 -15.74 0.95
N VAL A 22 11.17 -15.88 -0.12
CA VAL A 22 12.09 -14.88 -0.66
C VAL A 22 11.78 -14.70 -2.14
N PHE A 23 11.59 -13.47 -2.58
CA PHE A 23 11.34 -13.13 -3.98
C PHE A 23 12.63 -12.62 -4.61
N GLY A 24 12.97 -13.09 -5.81
CA GLY A 24 14.23 -12.65 -6.38
C GLY A 24 14.55 -13.18 -7.76
N TYR A 25 15.74 -12.79 -8.21
CA TYR A 25 16.30 -13.21 -9.48
C TYR A 25 17.80 -13.52 -9.34
N PRO A 26 18.26 -14.70 -9.75
CA PRO A 26 19.67 -15.12 -9.58
C PRO A 26 20.61 -14.32 -10.49
N GLY A 27 21.86 -14.20 -10.04
CA GLY A 27 22.96 -13.64 -10.81
C GLY A 27 24.30 -13.86 -10.14
N GLY A 28 25.38 -13.54 -10.84
CA GLY A 28 26.74 -13.95 -10.50
C GLY A 28 27.23 -13.60 -9.08
N ALA A 29 26.77 -12.48 -8.51
CA ALA A 29 27.21 -12.06 -7.17
C ALA A 29 26.52 -12.81 -6.02
N VAL A 30 25.38 -13.47 -6.28
CA VAL A 30 24.56 -14.16 -5.24
C VAL A 30 24.44 -15.66 -5.45
N LEU A 31 25.19 -16.25 -6.39
CA LEU A 31 25.13 -17.69 -6.67
C LEU A 31 25.42 -18.55 -5.44
N ASP A 32 26.35 -18.12 -4.58
CA ASP A 32 26.66 -18.84 -3.33
C ASP A 32 25.45 -18.87 -2.38
N ILE A 33 24.63 -17.80 -2.34
CA ILE A 33 23.39 -17.78 -1.56
C ILE A 33 22.34 -18.72 -2.19
N TYR A 34 22.23 -18.76 -3.52
CA TYR A 34 21.32 -19.68 -4.21
C TYR A 34 21.70 -21.15 -4.01
N ASP A 35 23.01 -21.47 -3.98
CA ASP A 35 23.49 -22.79 -3.63
C ASP A 35 23.14 -23.14 -2.16
N ALA A 36 23.32 -22.17 -1.25
CA ALA A 36 22.94 -22.34 0.14
C ALA A 36 21.41 -22.50 0.34
N LEU A 37 20.57 -21.79 -0.44
CA LEU A 37 19.11 -22.00 -0.43
C LEU A 37 18.74 -23.43 -0.83
N HIS A 38 19.46 -24.02 -1.80
CA HIS A 38 19.24 -25.39 -2.21
C HIS A 38 19.73 -26.40 -1.17
N THR A 39 20.91 -26.20 -0.60
CA THR A 39 21.56 -27.17 0.29
C THR A 39 21.03 -27.12 1.72
N VAL A 40 20.73 -25.95 2.25
CA VAL A 40 20.15 -25.76 3.59
C VAL A 40 18.64 -26.04 3.58
N GLY A 41 17.94 -25.57 2.54
CA GLY A 41 16.48 -25.69 2.43
C GLY A 41 15.71 -24.81 3.42
N GLY A 42 14.41 -25.03 3.53
CA GLY A 42 13.56 -24.39 4.55
C GLY A 42 13.03 -23.01 4.19
N ILE A 43 13.36 -22.48 3.00
CA ILE A 43 12.84 -21.22 2.45
C ILE A 43 12.38 -21.45 1.02
N ASP A 44 11.18 -21.00 0.70
CA ASP A 44 10.66 -21.02 -0.66
C ASP A 44 11.18 -19.78 -1.42
N HIS A 45 12.01 -20.00 -2.44
CA HIS A 45 12.43 -18.93 -3.33
C HIS A 45 11.49 -18.81 -4.52
N VAL A 46 10.97 -17.61 -4.76
CA VAL A 46 10.08 -17.28 -5.89
C VAL A 46 10.88 -16.58 -6.96
N LEU A 47 11.07 -17.25 -8.10
CA LEU A 47 11.76 -16.70 -9.25
C LEU A 47 10.82 -15.79 -10.04
N VAL A 48 11.06 -14.51 -9.99
CA VAL A 48 10.34 -13.48 -10.77
C VAL A 48 10.90 -13.37 -12.20
N ARG A 49 10.34 -12.48 -13.01
CA ARG A 49 10.85 -12.16 -14.35
C ARG A 49 11.52 -10.79 -14.43
N HIS A 50 11.37 -9.98 -13.36
CA HIS A 50 12.02 -8.68 -13.23
C HIS A 50 12.17 -8.36 -11.73
N GLU A 51 13.30 -7.76 -11.33
CA GLU A 51 13.60 -7.49 -9.92
C GLU A 51 12.66 -6.45 -9.28
N GLN A 52 12.15 -5.50 -10.07
CA GLN A 52 11.08 -4.60 -9.62
C GLN A 52 9.85 -5.40 -9.15
N ALA A 53 9.48 -6.44 -9.89
CA ALA A 53 8.37 -7.30 -9.53
C ALA A 53 8.65 -8.10 -8.25
N ALA A 54 9.91 -8.53 -8.01
CA ALA A 54 10.28 -9.17 -6.74
C ALA A 54 9.96 -8.27 -5.54
N VAL A 55 10.32 -6.98 -5.64
CA VAL A 55 10.03 -6.03 -4.56
C VAL A 55 8.53 -5.79 -4.42
N HIS A 56 7.77 -5.67 -5.52
CA HIS A 56 6.32 -5.52 -5.46
C HIS A 56 5.61 -6.76 -4.92
N MET A 57 6.10 -7.97 -5.21
CA MET A 57 5.56 -9.21 -4.60
C MET A 57 5.79 -9.23 -3.08
N ALA A 58 7.02 -8.91 -2.65
CA ALA A 58 7.36 -8.78 -1.23
C ALA A 58 6.53 -7.68 -0.53
N ASP A 59 6.29 -6.56 -1.21
CA ASP A 59 5.45 -5.45 -0.74
C ASP A 59 3.98 -5.91 -0.59
N GLY A 60 3.42 -6.60 -1.58
CA GLY A 60 2.06 -7.15 -1.52
C GLY A 60 1.89 -8.13 -0.36
N LEU A 61 2.84 -9.05 -0.15
CA LEU A 61 2.88 -9.94 1.01
C LEU A 61 2.85 -9.15 2.31
N ALA A 62 3.77 -8.17 2.46
CA ALA A 62 3.89 -7.39 3.69
C ALA A 62 2.63 -6.58 4.01
N ARG A 63 1.97 -5.98 3.03
CA ARG A 63 0.69 -5.27 3.23
C ARG A 63 -0.43 -6.20 3.65
N ALA A 64 -0.53 -7.37 3.02
CA ALA A 64 -1.61 -8.32 3.29
C ALA A 64 -1.47 -8.99 4.67
N THR A 65 -0.25 -9.38 5.07
CA THR A 65 -0.01 -10.14 6.30
C THR A 65 0.40 -9.28 7.49
N GLY A 66 1.13 -8.19 7.22
CA GLY A 66 1.84 -7.41 8.25
C GLY A 66 3.25 -7.92 8.56
N ASP A 67 3.69 -8.96 7.89
CA ASP A 67 5.04 -9.51 8.00
C ASP A 67 6.05 -8.67 7.21
N ILE A 68 7.34 -9.00 7.34
CA ILE A 68 8.41 -8.34 6.58
C ILE A 68 8.63 -9.09 5.28
N GLY A 69 8.50 -8.41 4.14
CA GLY A 69 8.82 -8.98 2.84
C GLY A 69 10.34 -9.06 2.62
N VAL A 70 10.82 -10.13 1.98
CA VAL A 70 12.25 -10.36 1.75
C VAL A 70 12.54 -10.52 0.26
N VAL A 71 13.54 -9.80 -0.23
CA VAL A 71 13.96 -9.79 -1.63
C VAL A 71 15.43 -10.14 -1.74
N LEU A 72 15.80 -10.93 -2.76
CA LEU A 72 17.18 -11.26 -3.08
C LEU A 72 17.46 -10.95 -4.56
N VAL A 73 18.39 -10.01 -4.80
CA VAL A 73 18.79 -9.58 -6.13
C VAL A 73 20.30 -9.62 -6.30
N THR A 74 20.77 -9.77 -7.52
CA THR A 74 22.20 -9.69 -7.83
C THR A 74 22.69 -8.25 -7.88
N SER A 75 24.00 -8.06 -8.03
CA SER A 75 24.64 -6.74 -8.21
C SER A 75 24.28 -6.07 -9.55
N GLY A 76 24.67 -4.82 -9.71
CA GLY A 76 24.51 -4.06 -10.96
C GLY A 76 23.05 -3.93 -11.36
N PRO A 77 22.65 -4.44 -12.55
CA PRO A 77 21.28 -4.28 -13.04
C PRO A 77 20.23 -4.92 -12.14
N GLY A 78 20.54 -6.01 -11.44
CA GLY A 78 19.61 -6.61 -10.48
C GLY A 78 19.29 -5.66 -9.31
N ALA A 79 20.31 -5.03 -8.76
CA ALA A 79 20.17 -4.03 -7.72
C ALA A 79 19.43 -2.77 -8.19
N THR A 80 19.81 -2.22 -9.36
CA THR A 80 19.18 -1.00 -9.90
C THR A 80 17.73 -1.22 -10.30
N ASN A 81 17.37 -2.37 -10.84
CA ASN A 81 15.98 -2.71 -11.18
C ASN A 81 15.05 -2.77 -9.95
N ALA A 82 15.59 -3.04 -8.76
CA ALA A 82 14.81 -3.08 -7.53
C ALA A 82 14.42 -1.69 -6.99
N ILE A 83 15.10 -0.62 -7.40
CA ILE A 83 14.98 0.73 -6.80
C ILE A 83 13.56 1.29 -6.85
N THR A 84 12.85 1.16 -7.97
CA THR A 84 11.45 1.62 -8.06
C THR A 84 10.56 0.92 -7.03
N GLY A 85 10.71 -0.39 -6.86
CA GLY A 85 9.95 -1.14 -5.85
C GLY A 85 10.32 -0.71 -4.42
N ILE A 86 11.61 -0.49 -4.15
CA ILE A 86 12.12 -0.01 -2.85
C ILE A 86 11.53 1.37 -2.54
N ALA A 87 11.54 2.30 -3.51
CA ALA A 87 10.96 3.62 -3.35
C ALA A 87 9.44 3.58 -3.09
N THR A 88 8.73 2.65 -3.75
CA THR A 88 7.29 2.40 -3.51
C THR A 88 7.05 2.00 -2.05
N ALA A 89 7.79 1.03 -1.54
CA ALA A 89 7.69 0.58 -0.16
C ALA A 89 8.06 1.68 0.85
N TYR A 90 9.09 2.47 0.55
CA TYR A 90 9.51 3.59 1.40
C TYR A 90 8.42 4.65 1.53
N MET A 91 7.83 5.07 0.42
CA MET A 91 6.78 6.10 0.42
C MET A 91 5.54 5.68 1.20
N ASP A 92 5.21 4.39 1.21
CA ASP A 92 4.04 3.85 1.90
C ASP A 92 4.37 3.21 3.26
N SER A 93 5.63 3.28 3.70
CA SER A 93 6.08 2.77 5.00
C SER A 93 5.88 1.24 5.14
N ILE A 94 6.26 0.48 4.12
CA ILE A 94 6.13 -0.98 4.08
C ILE A 94 7.44 -1.63 4.52
N PRO A 95 7.41 -2.56 5.50
CA PRO A 95 8.61 -3.21 6.01
C PRO A 95 9.14 -4.24 5.01
N LEU A 96 10.31 -3.97 4.44
CA LEU A 96 11.02 -4.89 3.54
C LEU A 96 12.49 -5.03 3.93
N VAL A 97 13.08 -6.19 3.70
CA VAL A 97 14.52 -6.42 3.73
C VAL A 97 14.98 -6.86 2.33
N ILE A 98 15.84 -6.05 1.74
CA ILE A 98 16.38 -6.28 0.40
C ILE A 98 17.83 -6.73 0.53
N LEU A 99 18.10 -7.97 0.15
CA LEU A 99 19.44 -8.54 0.06
C LEU A 99 19.95 -8.30 -1.36
N SER A 100 20.97 -7.47 -1.48
CA SER A 100 21.60 -7.14 -2.75
C SER A 100 22.99 -7.76 -2.81
N GLY A 101 23.29 -8.47 -3.88
CA GLY A 101 24.66 -8.88 -4.15
C GLY A 101 25.55 -7.69 -4.50
N GLN A 102 26.84 -7.80 -4.22
CA GLN A 102 27.86 -6.82 -4.57
C GLN A 102 29.10 -7.53 -5.11
N VAL A 103 29.91 -6.81 -5.87
CA VAL A 103 31.26 -7.28 -6.27
C VAL A 103 32.12 -7.53 -5.02
N ALA A 104 33.21 -8.30 -5.16
CA ALA A 104 34.09 -8.55 -4.03
C ALA A 104 34.60 -7.25 -3.39
N THR A 105 34.81 -7.24 -2.07
CA THR A 105 35.19 -6.05 -1.31
C THR A 105 36.42 -5.34 -1.88
N SER A 106 37.37 -6.10 -2.44
CA SER A 106 38.60 -5.59 -3.08
C SER A 106 38.36 -4.90 -4.43
N LEU A 107 37.19 -5.08 -5.04
CA LEU A 107 36.84 -4.53 -6.36
C LEU A 107 35.92 -3.32 -6.27
N ILE A 108 35.35 -3.03 -5.10
CA ILE A 108 34.46 -1.87 -4.89
C ILE A 108 35.21 -0.57 -5.17
N GLY A 109 34.68 0.24 -6.11
CA GLY A 109 35.28 1.51 -6.53
C GLY A 109 36.28 1.38 -7.69
N TYR A 110 36.37 0.22 -8.34
CA TYR A 110 37.25 -0.03 -9.47
C TYR A 110 36.53 -0.25 -10.80
N ASP A 111 35.25 0.13 -10.88
CA ASP A 111 34.39 -0.04 -12.06
C ASP A 111 34.32 -1.52 -12.53
N ALA A 112 34.24 -2.43 -11.58
CA ALA A 112 34.17 -3.86 -11.84
C ALA A 112 32.86 -4.24 -12.58
N PHE A 113 32.88 -5.36 -13.31
CA PHE A 113 31.70 -5.83 -14.02
C PHE A 113 30.49 -6.01 -13.10
N GLN A 114 29.37 -5.37 -13.43
CA GLN A 114 28.15 -5.31 -12.64
C GLN A 114 28.34 -4.69 -11.23
N GLU A 115 29.31 -3.83 -11.06
CA GLU A 115 29.39 -3.00 -9.86
C GLU A 115 28.29 -1.93 -9.87
N CYS A 116 27.71 -1.68 -8.71
CA CYS A 116 26.80 -0.57 -8.47
C CYS A 116 26.87 -0.15 -7.01
N ASP A 117 26.95 1.14 -6.75
CA ASP A 117 26.83 1.69 -5.38
C ASP A 117 25.38 1.60 -4.89
N MET A 118 24.97 0.39 -4.50
CA MET A 118 23.61 0.14 -4.02
C MET A 118 23.30 0.93 -2.75
N VAL A 119 24.27 1.12 -1.88
CA VAL A 119 24.12 1.95 -0.67
C VAL A 119 23.85 3.40 -1.04
N GLY A 120 24.60 3.94 -2.00
CA GLY A 120 24.44 5.33 -2.47
C GLY A 120 23.11 5.57 -3.15
N ILE A 121 22.72 4.74 -4.10
CA ILE A 121 21.47 4.93 -4.86
C ILE A 121 20.21 4.66 -4.02
N SER A 122 20.26 3.76 -3.05
CA SER A 122 19.11 3.45 -2.20
C SER A 122 18.92 4.43 -1.04
N ARG A 123 19.97 5.14 -0.63
CA ARG A 123 19.99 6.03 0.56
C ARG A 123 18.76 6.94 0.71
N PRO A 124 18.26 7.64 -0.33
CA PRO A 124 17.11 8.53 -0.20
C PRO A 124 15.76 7.80 -0.09
N VAL A 125 15.71 6.51 -0.37
CA VAL A 125 14.46 5.71 -0.46
C VAL A 125 14.47 4.48 0.45
N VAL A 126 15.30 4.47 1.50
CA VAL A 126 15.33 3.42 2.53
C VAL A 126 15.40 4.01 3.93
N LYS A 127 15.00 3.23 4.92
CA LYS A 127 15.25 3.58 6.32
C LYS A 127 16.74 3.50 6.66
N HIS A 128 17.40 2.46 6.15
CA HIS A 128 18.81 2.23 6.33
C HIS A 128 19.37 1.32 5.24
N SER A 129 20.68 1.42 5.00
CA SER A 129 21.43 0.51 4.15
C SER A 129 22.70 0.06 4.86
N PHE A 130 23.02 -1.22 4.73
CA PHE A 130 24.24 -1.82 5.25
C PHE A 130 25.11 -2.32 4.09
N LEU A 131 26.40 -2.04 4.13
CA LEU A 131 27.41 -2.77 3.37
C LEU A 131 28.12 -3.71 4.34
N VAL A 132 27.93 -5.01 4.18
CA VAL A 132 28.56 -6.02 5.05
C VAL A 132 30.00 -6.23 4.63
N LYS A 133 30.95 -6.06 5.55
CA LYS A 133 32.39 -6.10 5.25
C LYS A 133 33.06 -7.40 5.70
N HIS A 134 32.49 -8.09 6.67
CA HIS A 134 33.04 -9.31 7.24
C HIS A 134 31.97 -10.38 7.36
N THR A 135 32.34 -11.63 7.10
CA THR A 135 31.44 -12.79 7.14
C THR A 135 30.76 -12.95 8.50
N GLU A 136 31.51 -12.75 9.59
CA GLU A 136 31.01 -12.87 10.97
C GLU A 136 29.95 -11.83 11.35
N ASP A 137 29.86 -10.72 10.61
CA ASP A 137 28.87 -9.67 10.87
C ASP A 137 27.47 -9.99 10.29
N ILE A 138 27.37 -10.95 9.36
CA ILE A 138 26.12 -11.25 8.64
C ILE A 138 24.93 -11.47 9.58
N PRO A 139 24.99 -12.34 10.62
CA PRO A 139 23.83 -12.58 11.48
C PRO A 139 23.39 -11.31 12.23
N GLN A 140 24.36 -10.55 12.73
CA GLN A 140 24.08 -9.30 13.47
C GLN A 140 23.49 -8.20 12.58
N VAL A 141 24.00 -8.07 11.36
CA VAL A 141 23.48 -7.08 10.39
C VAL A 141 22.07 -7.46 9.95
N LEU A 142 21.81 -8.73 9.63
CA LEU A 142 20.48 -9.19 9.25
C LEU A 142 19.47 -8.99 10.40
N LYS A 143 19.83 -9.36 11.63
CA LYS A 143 18.97 -9.11 12.79
C LYS A 143 18.60 -7.63 12.94
N LYS A 144 19.59 -6.73 12.77
CA LYS A 144 19.35 -5.27 12.79
C LYS A 144 18.45 -4.81 11.62
N ALA A 145 18.67 -5.36 10.42
CA ALA A 145 17.89 -5.00 9.23
C ALA A 145 16.40 -5.33 9.43
N PHE A 146 16.08 -6.53 9.90
CA PHE A 146 14.70 -6.92 10.20
C PHE A 146 14.07 -6.06 11.30
N TRP A 147 14.81 -5.82 12.38
CA TRP A 147 14.32 -4.97 13.46
C TRP A 147 14.05 -3.52 13.00
N LEU A 148 14.97 -2.94 12.22
CA LEU A 148 14.80 -1.59 11.65
C LEU A 148 13.61 -1.53 10.69
N ALA A 149 13.45 -2.54 9.84
CA ALA A 149 12.36 -2.55 8.87
C ALA A 149 10.98 -2.46 9.54
N ALA A 150 10.78 -3.13 10.67
CA ALA A 150 9.49 -3.23 11.35
C ALA A 150 9.27 -2.22 12.49
N SER A 151 10.34 -1.70 13.13
CA SER A 151 10.21 -0.84 14.31
C SER A 151 10.00 0.63 13.96
N GLY A 152 9.37 1.40 14.85
CA GLY A 152 9.03 2.80 14.58
C GLY A 152 8.13 2.91 13.34
N ARG A 153 8.35 3.93 12.51
CA ARG A 153 7.72 3.97 11.18
C ARG A 153 8.35 2.87 10.31
N PRO A 154 7.59 1.86 9.85
CA PRO A 154 8.13 0.79 9.02
C PRO A 154 8.71 1.29 7.69
N GLY A 155 9.55 0.48 7.07
CA GLY A 155 10.11 0.81 5.76
C GLY A 155 11.21 -0.14 5.30
N PRO A 156 11.66 -0.03 4.04
CA PRO A 156 12.66 -0.90 3.47
C PRO A 156 14.05 -0.66 4.07
N VAL A 157 14.80 -1.76 4.21
CA VAL A 157 16.21 -1.77 4.60
C VAL A 157 16.98 -2.59 3.56
N VAL A 158 18.09 -2.04 3.07
CA VAL A 158 18.98 -2.73 2.11
C VAL A 158 20.18 -3.31 2.86
N VAL A 159 20.52 -4.54 2.52
CA VAL A 159 21.74 -5.22 2.97
C VAL A 159 22.56 -5.62 1.75
N ASP A 160 23.64 -4.91 1.51
CA ASP A 160 24.56 -5.13 0.40
C ASP A 160 25.63 -6.15 0.79
N LEU A 161 25.73 -7.25 0.05
CA LEU A 161 26.47 -8.45 0.39
C LEU A 161 27.58 -8.71 -0.65
N PRO A 162 28.82 -8.29 -0.39
CA PRO A 162 29.96 -8.58 -1.27
C PRO A 162 30.20 -10.07 -1.47
N LYS A 163 30.57 -10.47 -2.68
CA LYS A 163 30.73 -11.88 -3.06
C LYS A 163 31.76 -12.63 -2.23
N ASP A 164 32.87 -12.00 -1.87
CA ASP A 164 33.96 -12.64 -1.12
C ASP A 164 33.62 -12.98 0.33
N ILE A 165 32.68 -12.25 0.95
CA ILE A 165 32.21 -12.59 2.31
C ILE A 165 31.23 -13.76 2.33
N LEU A 166 30.67 -14.12 1.17
CA LEU A 166 29.72 -15.22 1.01
C LEU A 166 30.42 -16.58 0.76
N ASN A 167 31.73 -16.57 0.53
CA ASN A 167 32.54 -17.69 0.04
C ASN A 167 32.24 -19.01 0.77
N PRO A 168 31.79 -20.07 0.08
CA PRO A 168 31.41 -21.34 0.68
C PRO A 168 32.59 -22.10 1.29
N ALA A 169 33.83 -21.84 0.86
CA ALA A 169 35.01 -22.48 1.41
C ALA A 169 35.44 -21.91 2.78
N LYS A 170 34.96 -20.71 3.14
CA LYS A 170 35.32 -20.06 4.40
C LYS A 170 34.22 -20.25 5.44
N LYS A 171 34.44 -21.19 6.38
CA LYS A 171 33.49 -21.45 7.47
C LYS A 171 33.86 -20.64 8.72
N MET A 172 32.83 -20.04 9.35
CA MET A 172 32.95 -19.24 10.58
C MET A 172 31.89 -19.69 11.60
N PRO A 173 32.08 -19.46 12.91
CA PRO A 173 31.07 -19.78 13.91
C PRO A 173 29.79 -18.96 13.68
N TYR A 174 28.65 -19.63 13.68
CA TYR A 174 27.34 -18.99 13.56
C TYR A 174 26.66 -18.86 14.92
N ALA A 175 26.12 -17.70 15.21
CA ALA A 175 25.22 -17.47 16.33
C ALA A 175 24.17 -16.41 15.94
N TRP A 176 22.89 -16.75 16.08
CA TRP A 176 21.80 -15.80 15.88
C TRP A 176 21.65 -14.90 17.11
N PRO A 177 21.69 -13.56 16.97
CA PRO A 177 21.53 -12.68 18.12
C PRO A 177 20.13 -12.75 18.73
N GLU A 178 20.03 -12.82 20.06
CA GLU A 178 18.74 -12.82 20.76
C GLU A 178 18.08 -11.44 20.70
N THR A 179 18.86 -10.37 20.89
CA THR A 179 18.36 -8.99 20.97
C THR A 179 19.10 -8.07 20.01
N VAL A 180 18.45 -6.96 19.68
CA VAL A 180 19.06 -5.86 18.92
C VAL A 180 19.29 -4.67 19.84
N SER A 181 20.51 -4.13 19.82
CA SER A 181 20.83 -2.86 20.45
C SER A 181 21.41 -1.90 19.42
N MET A 182 20.78 -0.73 19.31
CA MET A 182 21.26 0.36 18.47
C MET A 182 21.38 1.64 19.29
N ARG A 183 22.58 2.25 19.25
CA ARG A 183 22.90 3.40 20.08
C ARG A 183 22.01 4.63 19.81
N SER A 184 21.62 4.84 18.55
CA SER A 184 21.00 6.09 18.09
C SER A 184 19.56 5.92 17.59
N TYR A 185 18.97 4.74 17.72
CA TYR A 185 17.61 4.49 17.24
C TYR A 185 16.77 3.79 18.31
N ASN A 186 15.88 4.57 18.93
CA ASN A 186 14.94 4.12 19.97
C ASN A 186 13.57 4.76 19.69
N PRO A 187 12.71 4.11 18.93
CA PRO A 187 11.39 4.66 18.61
C PRO A 187 10.52 4.79 19.86
N THR A 188 9.82 5.93 19.98
CA THR A 188 8.86 6.17 21.04
C THR A 188 7.56 5.44 20.71
N THR A 189 7.17 4.47 21.54
CA THR A 189 5.94 3.69 21.33
C THR A 189 4.78 4.16 22.20
N SER A 190 5.04 4.64 23.41
CA SER A 190 3.99 5.10 24.34
C SER A 190 3.79 6.61 24.24
N GLY A 191 2.53 7.04 24.19
CA GLY A 191 2.19 8.45 24.15
C GLY A 191 2.38 9.16 25.50
N HIS A 192 2.65 10.46 25.46
CA HIS A 192 2.77 11.28 26.68
C HIS A 192 1.40 11.47 27.34
N LYS A 193 1.25 11.03 28.59
CA LYS A 193 -0.04 11.03 29.32
C LYS A 193 -0.75 12.40 29.35
N GLY A 194 0.00 13.48 29.52
CA GLY A 194 -0.55 14.85 29.52
C GLY A 194 -1.15 15.26 28.17
N GLN A 195 -0.50 14.89 27.07
CA GLN A 195 -1.03 15.13 25.72
C GLN A 195 -2.25 14.27 25.43
N ILE A 196 -2.24 13.01 25.85
CA ILE A 196 -3.40 12.10 25.70
C ILE A 196 -4.60 12.66 26.47
N LYS A 197 -4.41 13.11 27.72
CA LYS A 197 -5.49 13.72 28.51
C LYS A 197 -6.03 14.98 27.84
N ARG A 198 -5.16 15.84 27.32
CA ARG A 198 -5.56 17.05 26.59
C ARG A 198 -6.34 16.70 25.32
N ALA A 199 -5.88 15.69 24.57
CA ALA A 199 -6.56 15.21 23.36
C ALA A 199 -7.99 14.70 23.69
N LEU A 200 -8.16 13.90 24.74
CA LEU A 200 -9.48 13.42 25.18
C LEU A 200 -10.41 14.57 25.61
N GLN A 201 -9.91 15.56 26.34
CA GLN A 201 -10.68 16.73 26.75
C GLN A 201 -11.14 17.55 25.54
N THR A 202 -10.24 17.75 24.56
CA THR A 202 -10.56 18.47 23.31
C THR A 202 -11.61 17.70 22.50
N LEU A 203 -11.46 16.39 22.34
CA LEU A 203 -12.47 15.54 21.69
C LEU A 203 -13.83 15.61 22.40
N ALA A 204 -13.83 15.54 23.72
CA ALA A 204 -15.06 15.58 24.51
C ALA A 204 -15.81 16.91 24.40
N SER A 205 -15.14 18.03 24.14
CA SER A 205 -15.75 19.36 24.00
C SER A 205 -16.07 19.77 22.57
N ALA A 206 -15.56 19.03 21.58
CA ALA A 206 -15.72 19.34 20.15
C ALA A 206 -17.21 19.34 19.74
N LYS A 207 -17.61 20.23 18.84
CA LYS A 207 -18.98 20.30 18.29
C LYS A 207 -19.09 19.73 16.89
N GLN A 208 -17.99 19.77 16.15
CA GLN A 208 -17.88 19.30 14.75
C GLN A 208 -16.63 18.42 14.59
N PRO A 209 -16.46 17.36 15.44
CA PRO A 209 -15.28 16.52 15.36
C PRO A 209 -15.31 15.60 14.14
N VAL A 210 -14.11 15.23 13.66
CA VAL A 210 -13.92 14.18 12.65
C VAL A 210 -12.67 13.35 12.95
N VAL A 211 -12.75 12.05 12.73
CA VAL A 211 -11.56 11.16 12.75
C VAL A 211 -11.00 11.07 11.33
N TYR A 212 -9.72 11.34 11.19
CA TYR A 212 -8.98 11.13 9.95
C TYR A 212 -8.01 9.96 10.11
N VAL A 213 -8.27 8.86 9.40
CA VAL A 213 -7.53 7.60 9.53
C VAL A 213 -6.60 7.41 8.34
N GLY A 214 -5.33 7.10 8.62
CA GLY A 214 -4.32 6.85 7.59
C GLY A 214 -3.72 5.44 7.60
N GLY A 215 -2.72 5.25 6.74
CA GLY A 215 -1.99 3.97 6.62
C GLY A 215 -1.29 3.55 7.91
N GLY A 216 -0.93 4.49 8.78
CA GLY A 216 -0.36 4.19 10.10
C GLY A 216 -1.30 3.41 11.02
N ALA A 217 -2.62 3.62 10.90
CA ALA A 217 -3.62 2.82 11.62
C ALA A 217 -3.67 1.36 11.14
N ILE A 218 -3.49 1.14 9.83
CA ILE A 218 -3.36 -0.22 9.25
C ILE A 218 -2.07 -0.89 9.75
N SER A 219 -0.95 -0.16 9.70
CA SER A 219 0.37 -0.65 10.11
C SER A 219 0.39 -1.04 11.60
N ALA A 220 -0.17 -0.21 12.47
CA ALA A 220 -0.26 -0.45 13.91
C ALA A 220 -1.33 -1.49 14.31
N ALA A 221 -2.15 -1.96 13.34
CA ALA A 221 -3.28 -2.86 13.61
C ALA A 221 -4.20 -2.36 14.76
N CYS A 222 -4.47 -1.06 14.79
CA CYS A 222 -5.19 -0.41 15.91
C CYS A 222 -6.72 -0.42 15.77
N TYR A 223 -7.28 -1.34 15.00
CA TYR A 223 -8.70 -1.36 14.60
C TYR A 223 -9.67 -1.40 15.78
N ALA A 224 -9.45 -2.28 16.76
CA ALA A 224 -10.35 -2.45 17.91
C ALA A 224 -10.37 -1.21 18.81
N PRO A 225 -9.24 -0.70 19.33
CA PRO A 225 -9.24 0.51 20.14
C PRO A 225 -9.70 1.75 19.37
N LEU A 226 -9.37 1.86 18.07
CA LEU A 226 -9.85 2.94 17.22
C LEU A 226 -11.38 2.94 17.12
N ARG A 227 -11.98 1.79 16.81
CA ARG A 227 -13.43 1.62 16.72
C ARG A 227 -14.12 1.97 18.03
N GLN A 228 -13.60 1.51 19.16
CA GLN A 228 -14.16 1.81 20.46
C GLN A 228 -14.18 3.31 20.77
N ILE A 229 -13.11 4.05 20.45
CA ILE A 229 -13.07 5.51 20.60
C ILE A 229 -14.10 6.19 19.68
N ILE A 230 -14.17 5.78 18.40
CA ILE A 230 -15.10 6.31 17.41
C ILE A 230 -16.55 6.13 17.90
N GLU A 231 -16.90 4.95 18.37
CA GLU A 231 -18.24 4.65 18.86
C GLU A 231 -18.56 5.40 20.18
N THR A 232 -17.59 5.50 21.11
CA THR A 232 -17.75 6.21 22.39
C THR A 232 -18.06 7.69 22.19
N PHE A 233 -17.36 8.34 21.25
CA PHE A 233 -17.57 9.77 20.95
C PHE A 233 -18.55 10.02 19.79
N ASN A 234 -19.14 8.97 19.21
CA ASN A 234 -20.04 9.03 18.05
C ASN A 234 -19.46 9.80 16.86
N LEU A 235 -18.15 9.58 16.54
CA LEU A 235 -17.41 10.39 15.59
C LEU A 235 -17.66 9.97 14.13
N PRO A 236 -17.79 10.92 13.19
CA PRO A 236 -17.67 10.62 11.76
C PRO A 236 -16.20 10.28 11.41
N VAL A 237 -16.01 9.39 10.44
CA VAL A 237 -14.71 8.88 10.03
C VAL A 237 -14.47 9.14 8.55
N VAL A 238 -13.33 9.75 8.24
CA VAL A 238 -12.80 9.86 6.88
C VAL A 238 -11.45 9.13 6.80
N SER A 239 -11.15 8.55 5.65
CA SER A 239 -9.90 7.81 5.45
C SER A 239 -9.03 8.44 4.36
N SER A 240 -7.71 8.35 4.51
CA SER A 240 -6.82 8.51 3.35
C SER A 240 -6.93 7.30 2.43
N LEU A 241 -6.42 7.39 1.21
CA LEU A 241 -6.31 6.25 0.28
C LEU A 241 -5.64 5.03 0.96
N MET A 242 -4.60 5.26 1.77
CA MET A 242 -3.89 4.21 2.50
C MET A 242 -4.58 3.77 3.79
N GLY A 243 -5.57 4.52 4.26
CA GLY A 243 -6.35 4.20 5.47
C GLY A 243 -7.62 3.41 5.20
N ILE A 244 -7.98 3.19 3.94
CA ILE A 244 -9.17 2.41 3.54
C ILE A 244 -9.14 1.02 4.18
N GLY A 245 -10.25 0.63 4.83
CA GLY A 245 -10.40 -0.64 5.54
C GLY A 245 -9.94 -0.60 7.01
N ALA A 246 -9.30 0.47 7.49
CA ALA A 246 -9.00 0.61 8.92
C ALA A 246 -10.27 0.75 9.78
N PHE A 247 -11.31 1.31 9.19
CA PHE A 247 -12.66 1.35 9.73
C PHE A 247 -13.63 0.83 8.66
N PRO A 248 -14.66 0.02 8.98
CA PRO A 248 -15.53 -0.57 7.99
C PRO A 248 -16.22 0.47 7.12
N ALA A 249 -16.09 0.34 5.79
CA ALA A 249 -16.65 1.29 4.83
C ALA A 249 -18.18 1.33 4.83
N THR A 250 -18.85 0.19 5.11
CA THR A 250 -20.31 0.09 5.18
C THR A 250 -20.89 0.60 6.51
N HIS A 251 -20.05 0.94 7.49
CA HIS A 251 -20.53 1.46 8.77
C HIS A 251 -21.10 2.87 8.62
N ARG A 252 -22.20 3.18 9.32
CA ARG A 252 -22.89 4.48 9.24
C ARG A 252 -21.99 5.71 9.52
N GLN A 253 -20.96 5.54 10.37
CA GLN A 253 -20.02 6.61 10.70
C GLN A 253 -18.92 6.80 9.66
N SER A 254 -18.77 5.89 8.70
CA SER A 254 -17.81 6.02 7.59
C SER A 254 -18.35 6.98 6.54
N LEU A 255 -17.52 7.95 6.16
CA LEU A 255 -17.82 8.93 5.11
C LEU A 255 -17.01 8.67 3.83
N GLY A 256 -16.19 7.62 3.82
CA GLY A 256 -15.34 7.25 2.69
C GLY A 256 -13.98 7.93 2.70
N MET A 257 -13.36 7.93 1.53
CA MET A 257 -12.04 8.54 1.32
C MET A 257 -12.17 10.07 1.21
N LEU A 258 -11.21 10.80 1.79
CA LEU A 258 -11.04 12.24 1.59
C LEU A 258 -9.96 12.55 0.56
N GLY A 259 -9.85 13.80 0.16
CA GLY A 259 -8.78 14.31 -0.67
C GLY A 259 -9.20 14.56 -2.12
N MET A 260 -8.23 14.51 -3.05
CA MET A 260 -8.42 14.89 -4.45
C MET A 260 -9.62 14.21 -5.12
N HIS A 261 -9.77 12.91 -4.90
CA HIS A 261 -10.92 12.12 -5.36
C HIS A 261 -11.76 11.58 -4.19
N GLY A 262 -11.76 12.33 -3.08
CA GLY A 262 -12.59 11.99 -1.92
C GLY A 262 -14.08 12.22 -2.19
N THR A 263 -14.91 11.55 -1.39
CA THR A 263 -16.36 11.78 -1.43
C THR A 263 -16.70 13.21 -1.02
N TYR A 264 -17.83 13.73 -1.51
CA TYR A 264 -18.29 15.08 -1.16
C TYR A 264 -18.47 15.25 0.34
N GLU A 265 -19.17 14.31 0.97
CA GLU A 265 -19.41 14.32 2.41
C GLU A 265 -18.13 14.20 3.25
N ALA A 266 -17.13 13.43 2.81
CA ALA A 266 -15.86 13.34 3.52
C ALA A 266 -15.07 14.66 3.46
N ASN A 267 -14.97 15.26 2.27
CA ASN A 267 -14.27 16.53 2.08
C ASN A 267 -14.96 17.69 2.80
N MET A 268 -16.29 17.76 2.72
CA MET A 268 -17.07 18.79 3.43
C MET A 268 -16.97 18.64 4.96
N THR A 269 -16.98 17.39 5.45
CA THR A 269 -16.89 17.12 6.88
C THR A 269 -15.54 17.56 7.45
N ILE A 270 -14.44 17.18 6.81
CA ILE A 270 -13.12 17.58 7.31
C ILE A 270 -12.89 19.09 7.18
N HIS A 271 -13.38 19.73 6.11
CA HIS A 271 -13.26 21.17 5.90
C HIS A 271 -13.92 21.99 7.01
N ASN A 272 -15.11 21.57 7.44
CA ASN A 272 -15.92 22.28 8.44
C ASN A 272 -15.69 21.79 9.88
N ALA A 273 -14.75 20.88 10.09
CA ALA A 273 -14.47 20.33 11.42
C ALA A 273 -13.87 21.40 12.35
N ASP A 274 -14.27 21.37 13.63
CA ASP A 274 -13.62 22.13 14.71
C ASP A 274 -12.47 21.35 15.35
N VAL A 275 -12.52 20.00 15.27
CA VAL A 275 -11.47 19.11 15.75
C VAL A 275 -11.23 18.00 14.74
N ILE A 276 -9.99 17.86 14.28
CA ILE A 276 -9.51 16.73 13.49
C ILE A 276 -8.70 15.80 14.38
N PHE A 277 -9.19 14.59 14.58
CA PHE A 277 -8.46 13.53 15.26
C PHE A 277 -7.75 12.65 14.21
N ALA A 278 -6.50 12.98 13.95
CA ALA A 278 -5.67 12.37 12.93
C ALA A 278 -4.86 11.19 13.50
N VAL A 279 -5.04 9.99 12.95
CA VAL A 279 -4.40 8.75 13.41
C VAL A 279 -3.58 8.13 12.29
N GLY A 280 -2.24 8.22 12.40
CA GLY A 280 -1.29 7.62 11.46
C GLY A 280 -1.44 8.15 10.04
N VAL A 281 -1.52 9.49 9.88
CA VAL A 281 -1.65 10.19 8.60
C VAL A 281 -0.45 11.09 8.33
N ARG A 282 -0.13 11.34 7.05
CA ARG A 282 0.99 12.21 6.66
C ARG A 282 0.56 13.60 6.18
N PHE A 283 -0.74 13.83 6.00
CA PHE A 283 -1.26 15.06 5.41
C PHE A 283 -0.58 15.40 4.07
N ASP A 284 -0.51 14.42 3.16
CA ASP A 284 0.08 14.62 1.83
C ASP A 284 -0.75 15.55 0.94
N ASP A 285 -0.16 16.00 -0.17
CA ASP A 285 -0.76 16.98 -1.07
C ASP A 285 -2.04 16.48 -1.78
N ARG A 286 -2.20 15.16 -1.94
CA ARG A 286 -3.42 14.55 -2.49
C ARG A 286 -4.58 14.57 -1.50
N ALA A 287 -4.27 14.61 -0.21
CA ALA A 287 -5.26 14.72 0.86
C ALA A 287 -5.57 16.16 1.25
N THR A 288 -4.58 17.08 1.16
CA THR A 288 -4.73 18.45 1.66
C THR A 288 -5.00 19.51 0.59
N ASN A 289 -4.58 19.26 -0.66
CA ASN A 289 -4.61 20.23 -1.76
C ASN A 289 -3.93 21.56 -1.35
N ASN A 290 -4.65 22.68 -1.27
CA ASN A 290 -4.11 23.97 -0.88
C ASN A 290 -4.05 24.11 0.64
N LEU A 291 -2.85 24.06 1.21
CA LEU A 291 -2.64 24.15 2.66
C LEU A 291 -3.19 25.42 3.30
N ALA A 292 -3.16 26.56 2.58
CA ALA A 292 -3.70 27.82 3.10
C ALA A 292 -5.22 27.81 3.28
N LYS A 293 -5.91 26.89 2.60
CA LYS A 293 -7.35 26.70 2.67
C LYS A 293 -7.75 25.41 3.41
N TYR A 294 -6.78 24.63 3.86
CA TYR A 294 -7.04 23.33 4.50
C TYR A 294 -7.57 23.52 5.92
N CYS A 295 -8.82 23.14 6.14
CA CYS A 295 -9.47 23.03 7.46
C CYS A 295 -9.15 24.22 8.40
N PRO A 296 -9.48 25.48 8.01
CA PRO A 296 -8.94 26.69 8.65
C PRO A 296 -9.38 26.87 10.11
N ASN A 297 -10.44 26.19 10.54
CA ASN A 297 -11.03 26.33 11.88
C ASN A 297 -10.72 25.13 12.81
N ALA A 298 -10.00 24.13 12.32
CA ALA A 298 -9.81 22.88 13.03
C ALA A 298 -8.63 22.92 14.01
N THR A 299 -8.85 22.43 15.21
CA THR A 299 -7.77 22.00 16.13
C THR A 299 -7.33 20.58 15.73
N VAL A 300 -6.06 20.41 15.43
CA VAL A 300 -5.51 19.13 14.94
C VAL A 300 -4.87 18.35 16.09
N LEU A 301 -5.49 17.21 16.43
CA LEU A 301 -4.93 16.18 17.31
C LEU A 301 -4.22 15.16 16.43
N HIS A 302 -2.92 14.96 16.56
CA HIS A 302 -2.16 14.09 15.65
C HIS A 302 -1.40 13.00 16.39
N ILE A 303 -1.83 11.74 16.21
CA ILE A 303 -1.11 10.56 16.68
C ILE A 303 -0.26 10.03 15.53
N ASP A 304 1.05 9.99 15.71
CA ASP A 304 1.98 9.38 14.77
C ASP A 304 3.19 8.81 15.51
N ILE A 305 3.71 7.67 15.01
CA ILE A 305 4.91 7.04 15.56
C ILE A 305 6.20 7.76 15.13
N ASP A 306 6.14 8.48 14.01
CA ASP A 306 7.27 9.21 13.44
C ASP A 306 7.23 10.68 13.88
N PRO A 307 8.10 11.11 14.81
CA PRO A 307 8.12 12.49 15.26
C PRO A 307 8.41 13.48 14.12
N THR A 308 9.03 13.04 13.03
CA THR A 308 9.34 13.92 11.89
C THR A 308 8.10 14.17 11.00
N SER A 309 7.04 13.39 11.14
CA SER A 309 5.75 13.60 10.47
C SER A 309 4.90 14.66 11.18
N ILE A 310 5.10 14.85 12.48
CA ILE A 310 4.34 15.82 13.27
C ILE A 310 4.66 17.24 12.82
N SER A 311 3.61 18.00 12.50
CA SER A 311 3.69 19.39 12.02
C SER A 311 4.54 19.59 10.76
N LYS A 312 4.78 18.52 9.99
CA LYS A 312 5.57 18.61 8.75
C LYS A 312 4.82 19.35 7.63
N THR A 313 3.53 19.10 7.49
CA THR A 313 2.68 19.66 6.44
C THR A 313 1.56 20.52 7.03
N VAL A 314 0.82 19.95 7.97
CA VAL A 314 -0.25 20.62 8.73
C VAL A 314 0.21 20.72 10.18
N ASN A 315 0.00 21.89 10.79
CA ASN A 315 0.36 22.10 12.19
C ASN A 315 -0.47 21.19 13.11
N ALA A 316 0.16 20.48 14.04
CA ALA A 316 -0.50 19.70 15.06
C ALA A 316 -0.58 20.48 16.36
N ASP A 317 -1.79 20.85 16.79
CA ASP A 317 -2.03 21.61 18.03
C ASP A 317 -1.83 20.73 19.26
N ILE A 318 -2.17 19.45 19.14
CA ILE A 318 -1.96 18.44 20.17
C ILE A 318 -1.26 17.23 19.56
N PRO A 319 0.08 17.24 19.50
CA PRO A 319 0.85 16.10 19.01
C PRO A 319 0.92 14.99 20.07
N VAL A 320 0.75 13.75 19.64
CA VAL A 320 0.98 12.55 20.45
C VAL A 320 1.91 11.61 19.68
N VAL A 321 3.19 11.67 19.98
CA VAL A 321 4.18 10.76 19.38
C VAL A 321 4.07 9.41 20.09
N GLY A 322 3.84 8.34 19.31
CA GLY A 322 3.72 6.98 19.81
C GLY A 322 3.09 6.04 18.79
N ASP A 323 3.18 4.75 19.06
CA ASP A 323 2.47 3.74 18.29
C ASP A 323 0.96 3.94 18.41
N ALA A 324 0.24 3.99 17.28
CA ALA A 324 -1.18 4.34 17.28
C ALA A 324 -2.01 3.37 18.12
N ARG A 325 -1.71 2.07 18.12
CA ARG A 325 -2.41 1.08 18.94
C ARG A 325 -2.19 1.33 20.40
N VAL A 326 -0.93 1.48 20.82
CA VAL A 326 -0.57 1.72 22.23
C VAL A 326 -1.18 3.02 22.74
N VAL A 327 -1.12 4.10 21.94
CA VAL A 327 -1.72 5.39 22.31
C VAL A 327 -3.23 5.30 22.46
N LEU A 328 -3.93 4.63 21.53
CA LEU A 328 -5.38 4.47 21.62
C LEU A 328 -5.80 3.59 22.80
N GLU A 329 -5.03 2.53 23.12
CA GLU A 329 -5.21 1.72 24.33
C GLU A 329 -5.04 2.58 25.60
N GLN A 330 -3.99 3.43 25.68
CA GLN A 330 -3.81 4.39 26.77
C GLN A 330 -4.96 5.41 26.87
N MET A 331 -5.54 5.85 25.74
CA MET A 331 -6.72 6.72 25.72
C MET A 331 -7.92 6.01 26.35
N LEU A 332 -8.16 4.75 26.01
CA LEU A 332 -9.26 3.95 26.56
C LEU A 332 -9.09 3.69 28.07
N GLU A 333 -7.86 3.43 28.53
CA GLU A 333 -7.58 3.28 29.97
C GLU A 333 -7.92 4.55 30.76
N LEU A 334 -7.62 5.74 30.21
CA LEU A 334 -7.98 7.01 30.85
C LEU A 334 -9.50 7.27 30.80
N LEU A 335 -10.15 6.94 29.69
CA LEU A 335 -11.61 7.05 29.59
C LEU A 335 -12.33 6.16 30.59
N ALA A 336 -11.84 4.96 30.86
CA ALA A 336 -12.45 4.04 31.85
C ALA A 336 -12.40 4.58 33.28
N GLN A 337 -11.48 5.50 33.60
CA GLN A 337 -11.33 6.11 34.91
C GLN A 337 -12.27 7.31 35.16
N ASP A 338 -12.63 8.06 34.08
CA ASP A 338 -13.24 9.40 34.23
C ASP A 338 -14.57 9.61 33.44
N THR A 339 -15.15 8.60 32.75
CA THR A 339 -16.21 8.88 31.77
C THR A 339 -17.54 8.16 31.99
N PRO A 340 -18.69 8.83 31.73
CA PRO A 340 -20.01 8.21 31.65
C PRO A 340 -20.09 7.22 30.47
N SER A 341 -20.79 6.11 30.69
CA SER A 341 -20.93 4.96 29.80
C SER A 341 -21.84 5.14 28.58
N GLN A 342 -22.21 6.36 28.18
CA GLN A 342 -23.11 6.59 27.04
C GLN A 342 -22.43 7.35 25.90
N PRO A 343 -22.72 7.00 24.64
CA PRO A 343 -22.26 7.76 23.46
C PRO A 343 -22.73 9.21 23.51
N ARG A 344 -21.92 10.11 22.97
CA ARG A 344 -22.27 11.54 22.89
C ARG A 344 -23.47 11.77 21.98
N ASP A 345 -24.47 12.52 22.46
CA ASP A 345 -25.64 12.95 21.70
C ASP A 345 -25.62 14.46 21.39
N ASP A 346 -24.63 15.20 21.91
CA ASP A 346 -24.50 16.64 21.77
C ASP A 346 -23.94 17.11 20.41
N ILE A 347 -23.56 16.18 19.52
CA ILE A 347 -23.16 16.44 18.13
C ILE A 347 -24.24 16.08 17.10
N ARG A 348 -25.51 16.05 17.52
CA ARG A 348 -26.65 15.70 16.66
C ARG A 348 -26.77 16.64 15.45
N ASP A 349 -26.60 17.94 15.65
CA ASP A 349 -26.70 18.93 14.57
C ASP A 349 -25.59 18.74 13.54
N TRP A 350 -24.39 18.32 14.00
CA TRP A 350 -23.28 17.96 13.12
C TRP A 350 -23.64 16.78 12.23
N TRP A 351 -24.18 15.71 12.80
CA TRP A 351 -24.64 14.56 12.03
C TRP A 351 -25.77 14.92 11.05
N GLN A 352 -26.71 15.79 11.43
CA GLN A 352 -27.72 16.28 10.49
C GLN A 352 -27.11 17.01 9.30
N GLN A 353 -26.07 17.79 9.53
CA GLN A 353 -25.36 18.48 8.46
C GLN A 353 -24.61 17.48 7.55
N ILE A 354 -23.96 16.48 8.12
CA ILE A 354 -23.27 15.42 7.36
C ILE A 354 -24.28 14.65 6.50
N GLU A 355 -25.45 14.30 7.04
CA GLU A 355 -26.48 13.61 6.27
C GLU A 355 -27.04 14.45 5.10
N ARG A 356 -27.09 15.77 5.23
CA ARG A 356 -27.43 16.66 4.09
C ARG A 356 -26.39 16.59 2.98
N TRP A 357 -25.10 16.50 3.32
CA TRP A 357 -24.05 16.34 2.32
C TRP A 357 -24.12 14.96 1.67
N ARG A 358 -24.29 13.91 2.46
CA ARG A 358 -24.44 12.53 1.98
C ARG A 358 -25.65 12.36 1.05
N ALA A 359 -26.74 13.09 1.29
CA ALA A 359 -27.94 13.07 0.45
C ALA A 359 -27.69 13.53 -1.00
N ARG A 360 -26.59 14.20 -1.30
CA ARG A 360 -26.16 14.50 -2.69
C ARG A 360 -25.79 13.26 -3.48
N GLN A 361 -25.42 12.17 -2.82
CA GLN A 361 -25.04 10.91 -3.49
C GLN A 361 -23.98 11.14 -4.58
N CYS A 362 -22.86 11.73 -4.19
CA CYS A 362 -21.82 12.22 -5.11
C CYS A 362 -21.16 11.13 -5.98
N LEU A 363 -21.37 9.85 -5.68
CA LEU A 363 -20.88 8.71 -6.45
C LEU A 363 -21.88 8.16 -7.46
N LYS A 364 -23.00 8.86 -7.71
CA LYS A 364 -23.95 8.47 -8.76
C LYS A 364 -23.31 8.53 -10.15
N TYR A 365 -23.59 7.54 -10.96
CA TYR A 365 -23.22 7.47 -12.37
C TYR A 365 -24.39 6.95 -13.20
N ASP A 366 -24.30 7.03 -14.53
CA ASP A 366 -25.31 6.51 -15.44
C ASP A 366 -25.17 4.99 -15.59
N ALA A 367 -25.92 4.26 -14.76
CA ALA A 367 -25.91 2.78 -14.77
C ALA A 367 -26.63 2.17 -16.00
N GLU A 368 -27.49 2.93 -16.69
CA GLU A 368 -28.23 2.49 -17.86
C GLU A 368 -27.47 2.74 -19.17
N SER A 369 -26.24 3.25 -19.09
CA SER A 369 -25.38 3.50 -20.24
C SER A 369 -25.14 2.25 -21.07
N GLU A 370 -25.20 2.35 -22.40
CA GLU A 370 -24.82 1.26 -23.32
C GLU A 370 -23.34 0.89 -23.16
N SER A 371 -22.46 1.88 -22.91
CA SER A 371 -21.04 1.63 -22.64
C SER A 371 -20.83 1.22 -21.19
N ILE A 372 -19.96 0.24 -20.98
CA ILE A 372 -19.65 -0.24 -19.63
C ILE A 372 -18.97 0.86 -18.83
N LYS A 373 -19.56 1.26 -17.72
CA LYS A 373 -18.97 2.21 -16.79
C LYS A 373 -17.97 1.51 -15.86
N PRO A 374 -16.77 2.08 -15.64
CA PRO A 374 -15.80 1.51 -14.71
C PRO A 374 -16.38 1.27 -13.31
N GLN A 375 -17.26 2.15 -12.85
CA GLN A 375 -17.98 2.04 -11.57
C GLN A 375 -18.80 0.75 -11.50
N ALA A 376 -19.57 0.45 -12.55
CA ALA A 376 -20.40 -0.75 -12.62
C ALA A 376 -19.56 -2.03 -12.55
N VAL A 377 -18.36 -2.03 -13.14
CA VAL A 377 -17.44 -3.18 -13.08
C VAL A 377 -17.02 -3.43 -11.63
N ILE A 378 -16.63 -2.38 -10.92
CA ILE A 378 -16.14 -2.50 -9.54
C ILE A 378 -17.28 -2.87 -8.57
N GLU A 379 -18.47 -2.28 -8.71
CA GLU A 379 -19.64 -2.63 -7.89
C GLU A 379 -20.08 -4.09 -8.13
N THR A 380 -20.05 -4.54 -9.37
CA THR A 380 -20.34 -5.94 -9.70
C THR A 380 -19.31 -6.87 -9.08
N LEU A 381 -18.01 -6.52 -9.15
CA LEU A 381 -16.97 -7.28 -8.48
C LEU A 381 -17.19 -7.35 -6.96
N TRP A 382 -17.50 -6.22 -6.32
CA TRP A 382 -17.78 -6.17 -4.88
C TRP A 382 -18.94 -7.09 -4.50
N ARG A 383 -20.04 -7.03 -5.24
CA ARG A 383 -21.23 -7.84 -5.01
C ARG A 383 -20.94 -9.34 -5.16
N LEU A 384 -20.22 -9.74 -6.22
CA LEU A 384 -19.87 -11.13 -6.49
C LEU A 384 -18.85 -11.72 -5.51
N THR A 385 -17.93 -10.88 -4.99
CA THR A 385 -16.97 -11.26 -3.96
C THR A 385 -17.51 -11.04 -2.54
N LYS A 386 -18.70 -10.47 -2.40
CA LYS A 386 -19.29 -10.07 -1.11
C LYS A 386 -18.39 -9.16 -0.29
N GLY A 387 -17.56 -8.33 -0.96
CA GLY A 387 -16.58 -7.45 -0.33
C GLY A 387 -15.43 -8.16 0.36
N ASP A 388 -15.22 -9.45 0.15
CA ASP A 388 -14.24 -10.26 0.87
C ASP A 388 -13.03 -10.70 0.03
N ALA A 389 -12.67 -9.94 -1.00
CA ALA A 389 -11.44 -10.16 -1.75
C ALA A 389 -10.29 -9.30 -1.23
N TYR A 390 -9.06 -9.78 -1.39
CA TYR A 390 -7.87 -8.93 -1.40
C TYR A 390 -7.79 -8.26 -2.77
N VAL A 391 -7.89 -6.95 -2.79
CA VAL A 391 -7.84 -6.17 -4.03
C VAL A 391 -6.52 -5.42 -4.09
N THR A 392 -5.68 -5.82 -5.03
CA THR A 392 -4.52 -5.01 -5.41
C THR A 392 -4.90 -4.11 -6.56
N SER A 393 -4.32 -2.93 -6.63
CA SER A 393 -4.58 -2.02 -7.74
C SER A 393 -3.30 -1.47 -8.33
N ASP A 394 -3.26 -1.42 -9.64
CA ASP A 394 -2.34 -0.56 -10.37
C ASP A 394 -2.73 0.91 -10.23
N VAL A 395 -1.94 1.81 -10.81
CA VAL A 395 -2.11 3.26 -10.66
C VAL A 395 -2.74 3.88 -11.91
N GLY A 396 -3.85 4.60 -11.71
CA GLY A 396 -4.63 5.26 -12.74
C GLY A 396 -6.06 5.52 -12.31
N GLN A 397 -6.96 5.79 -13.26
CA GLN A 397 -8.40 5.94 -12.97
C GLN A 397 -8.99 4.67 -12.34
N HIS A 398 -8.57 3.48 -12.80
CA HIS A 398 -8.99 2.19 -12.24
C HIS A 398 -8.71 2.06 -10.74
N GLN A 399 -7.60 2.63 -10.24
CA GLN A 399 -7.30 2.69 -8.81
C GLN A 399 -8.34 3.52 -8.06
N MET A 400 -8.68 4.69 -8.58
CA MET A 400 -9.67 5.56 -7.94
C MET A 400 -11.07 4.96 -8.00
N PHE A 401 -11.46 4.34 -9.11
CA PHE A 401 -12.73 3.61 -9.19
C PHE A 401 -12.78 2.47 -8.18
N ALA A 402 -11.71 1.68 -8.04
CA ALA A 402 -11.65 0.62 -7.04
C ALA A 402 -11.74 1.18 -5.60
N ALA A 403 -11.04 2.28 -5.30
CA ALA A 403 -11.06 2.91 -3.98
C ALA A 403 -12.43 3.49 -3.60
N LEU A 404 -13.20 3.97 -4.57
CA LEU A 404 -14.50 4.63 -4.34
C LEU A 404 -15.69 3.66 -4.38
N TYR A 405 -15.64 2.63 -5.24
CA TYR A 405 -16.79 1.76 -5.54
C TYR A 405 -16.65 0.33 -5.04
N TYR A 406 -15.54 0.00 -4.36
CA TYR A 406 -15.39 -1.26 -3.62
C TYR A 406 -15.32 -0.96 -2.12
N PRO A 407 -16.43 -1.02 -1.36
CA PRO A 407 -16.44 -0.83 0.08
C PRO A 407 -15.62 -1.89 0.82
N PHE A 408 -14.55 -1.46 1.50
CA PHE A 408 -13.68 -2.35 2.26
C PHE A 408 -14.04 -2.31 3.74
N ASP A 409 -14.60 -3.40 4.26
CA ASP A 409 -14.97 -3.54 5.68
C ASP A 409 -13.87 -4.15 6.53
N LYS A 410 -12.88 -4.77 5.89
CA LYS A 410 -11.77 -5.45 6.57
C LYS A 410 -10.45 -4.75 6.27
N PRO A 411 -9.56 -4.64 7.27
CA PRO A 411 -8.23 -4.08 7.05
C PRO A 411 -7.37 -4.98 6.15
N ARG A 412 -6.32 -4.38 5.56
CA ARG A 412 -5.34 -5.06 4.69
C ARG A 412 -5.91 -5.69 3.42
N ARG A 413 -7.20 -5.44 3.08
CA ARG A 413 -7.84 -5.91 1.85
C ARG A 413 -7.58 -4.99 0.64
N TRP A 414 -7.24 -3.73 0.89
CA TRP A 414 -6.90 -2.73 -0.12
C TRP A 414 -5.39 -2.54 -0.21
N ILE A 415 -4.80 -2.86 -1.37
CA ILE A 415 -3.34 -2.90 -1.58
C ILE A 415 -3.00 -2.12 -2.85
N ASN A 416 -2.29 -0.99 -2.69
CA ASN A 416 -1.99 -0.10 -3.80
C ASN A 416 -0.71 0.72 -3.54
N SER A 417 -0.12 1.28 -4.58
CA SER A 417 0.97 2.25 -4.47
C SER A 417 0.38 3.65 -4.30
N GLY A 418 0.13 4.07 -3.06
CA GLY A 418 -0.51 5.36 -2.77
C GLY A 418 0.44 6.54 -2.75
N GLY A 419 1.64 6.38 -2.20
CA GLY A 419 2.61 7.46 -2.03
C GLY A 419 3.45 7.76 -3.27
N LEU A 420 3.99 6.73 -3.92
CA LEU A 420 4.80 6.90 -5.15
C LEU A 420 3.95 6.87 -6.42
N GLY A 421 2.84 6.14 -6.43
CA GLY A 421 1.97 6.03 -7.59
C GLY A 421 2.58 5.19 -8.71
N THR A 422 3.11 4.03 -8.39
CA THR A 422 3.87 3.17 -9.32
C THR A 422 2.95 2.36 -10.20
N MET A 423 2.91 2.65 -11.50
CA MET A 423 2.30 1.80 -12.51
C MET A 423 3.10 0.48 -12.63
N GLY A 424 2.41 -0.64 -12.84
CA GLY A 424 3.00 -1.98 -12.86
C GLY A 424 3.10 -2.65 -11.48
N PHE A 425 2.57 -2.03 -10.43
CA PHE A 425 2.53 -2.56 -9.06
C PHE A 425 1.51 -3.70 -8.90
N GLY A 426 0.33 -3.57 -9.53
CA GLY A 426 -0.87 -4.34 -9.20
C GLY A 426 -0.71 -5.85 -9.35
N LEU A 427 -0.25 -6.33 -10.52
CA LEU A 427 -0.10 -7.77 -10.78
C LEU A 427 0.94 -8.44 -9.86
N PRO A 428 2.20 -7.99 -9.78
CA PRO A 428 3.16 -8.64 -8.90
C PRO A 428 2.73 -8.57 -7.43
N ALA A 429 2.15 -7.47 -6.95
CA ALA A 429 1.60 -7.40 -5.61
C ALA A 429 0.51 -8.46 -5.36
N ALA A 430 -0.40 -8.68 -6.34
CA ALA A 430 -1.43 -9.72 -6.26
C ALA A 430 -0.81 -11.12 -6.13
N LEU A 431 0.25 -11.39 -6.90
CA LEU A 431 0.96 -12.67 -6.82
C LEU A 431 1.61 -12.86 -5.44
N GLY A 432 2.21 -11.79 -4.88
CA GLY A 432 2.78 -11.81 -3.53
C GLY A 432 1.73 -12.07 -2.44
N VAL A 433 0.56 -11.44 -2.55
CA VAL A 433 -0.59 -11.71 -1.67
C VAL A 433 -1.04 -13.17 -1.79
N LYS A 434 -1.17 -13.68 -3.02
CA LYS A 434 -1.62 -15.06 -3.26
C LYS A 434 -0.64 -16.10 -2.74
N MET A 435 0.67 -15.83 -2.85
CA MET A 435 1.71 -16.69 -2.25
C MET A 435 1.56 -16.75 -0.72
N ALA A 436 1.35 -15.61 -0.08
CA ALA A 436 1.22 -15.54 1.38
C ALA A 436 -0.11 -16.12 1.88
N LEU A 437 -1.17 -15.95 1.11
CA LEU A 437 -2.55 -16.28 1.46
C LEU A 437 -3.21 -17.15 0.38
N PRO A 438 -2.78 -18.40 0.20
CA PRO A 438 -3.15 -19.23 -0.95
C PRO A 438 -4.64 -19.57 -1.03
N LYS A 439 -5.38 -19.49 0.08
CA LYS A 439 -6.82 -19.79 0.12
C LYS A 439 -7.72 -18.58 -0.17
N GLU A 440 -7.16 -17.37 -0.10
CA GLU A 440 -7.93 -16.14 -0.24
C GLU A 440 -8.22 -15.81 -1.71
N MET A 441 -9.35 -15.14 -1.94
CA MET A 441 -9.65 -14.54 -3.24
C MET A 441 -8.78 -13.29 -3.42
N VAL A 442 -8.00 -13.25 -4.49
CA VAL A 442 -7.13 -12.12 -4.82
C VAL A 442 -7.49 -11.59 -6.20
N VAL A 443 -7.72 -10.29 -6.28
CA VAL A 443 -8.07 -9.58 -7.51
C VAL A 443 -7.06 -8.45 -7.75
N CYS A 444 -6.47 -8.40 -8.94
CA CYS A 444 -5.69 -7.29 -9.42
C CYS A 444 -6.56 -6.40 -10.32
N VAL A 445 -6.93 -5.21 -9.87
CA VAL A 445 -7.58 -4.19 -10.70
C VAL A 445 -6.50 -3.37 -11.40
N THR A 446 -6.50 -3.37 -12.73
CA THR A 446 -5.48 -2.72 -13.53
C THR A 446 -6.09 -1.97 -14.73
N GLY A 447 -5.26 -1.27 -15.49
CA GLY A 447 -5.60 -0.64 -16.76
C GLY A 447 -4.64 -1.06 -17.85
N ASP A 448 -5.07 -0.89 -19.09
CA ASP A 448 -4.35 -1.29 -20.32
C ASP A 448 -2.92 -0.74 -20.42
N GLY A 449 -2.65 0.45 -19.87
CA GLY A 449 -1.30 1.00 -19.81
C GLY A 449 -0.45 0.41 -18.68
N SER A 450 -1.02 0.29 -17.48
CA SER A 450 -0.29 -0.15 -16.28
C SER A 450 0.11 -1.61 -16.34
N ILE A 451 -0.78 -2.49 -16.79
CA ILE A 451 -0.55 -3.95 -16.81
C ILE A 451 0.67 -4.32 -17.66
N GLN A 452 0.95 -3.56 -18.71
CA GLN A 452 2.06 -3.84 -19.61
C GLN A 452 3.44 -3.66 -18.97
N MET A 453 3.55 -2.92 -17.85
CA MET A 453 4.84 -2.63 -17.21
C MET A 453 5.44 -3.84 -16.47
N ASN A 454 4.60 -4.77 -15.99
CA ASN A 454 5.05 -6.02 -15.35
C ASN A 454 4.24 -7.24 -15.82
N ILE A 455 3.73 -7.21 -17.05
CA ILE A 455 2.89 -8.28 -17.62
C ILE A 455 3.61 -9.62 -17.72
N GLN A 456 4.94 -9.62 -17.81
CA GLN A 456 5.78 -10.83 -17.84
C GLN A 456 5.64 -11.68 -16.58
N GLU A 457 5.13 -11.13 -15.48
CA GLU A 457 4.87 -11.87 -14.25
C GLU A 457 3.68 -12.85 -14.37
N LEU A 458 2.93 -12.81 -15.47
CA LEU A 458 2.02 -13.90 -15.84
C LEU A 458 2.77 -15.25 -15.97
N SER A 459 4.05 -15.21 -16.42
CA SER A 459 4.90 -16.41 -16.42
C SER A 459 5.24 -16.88 -14.99
N THR A 460 5.47 -15.96 -14.05
CA THR A 460 5.66 -16.28 -12.64
C THR A 460 4.40 -16.91 -12.05
N ALA A 461 3.24 -16.34 -12.36
CA ALA A 461 1.95 -16.87 -11.91
C ALA A 461 1.71 -18.30 -12.41
N LEU A 462 2.10 -18.61 -13.65
CA LEU A 462 2.00 -19.97 -14.20
C LEU A 462 2.95 -20.94 -13.48
N GLN A 463 4.20 -20.52 -13.29
CA GLN A 463 5.22 -21.38 -12.68
C GLN A 463 4.88 -21.80 -11.24
N TYR A 464 4.23 -20.91 -10.50
CA TYR A 464 3.89 -21.15 -9.08
C TYR A 464 2.41 -21.43 -8.86
N GLU A 465 1.65 -21.64 -9.94
CA GLU A 465 0.21 -21.97 -9.90
C GLU A 465 -0.59 -20.98 -9.04
N LEU A 466 -0.43 -19.66 -9.29
CA LEU A 466 -1.04 -18.59 -8.52
C LEU A 466 -2.36 -18.14 -9.15
N PRO A 467 -3.52 -18.66 -8.70
CA PRO A 467 -4.82 -18.27 -9.22
C PRO A 467 -5.24 -16.90 -8.69
N VAL A 468 -5.13 -15.87 -9.52
CA VAL A 468 -5.63 -14.52 -9.28
C VAL A 468 -6.55 -14.09 -10.41
N LEU A 469 -7.48 -13.20 -10.12
CA LEU A 469 -8.25 -12.49 -11.13
C LEU A 469 -7.51 -11.22 -11.52
N VAL A 470 -7.09 -11.10 -12.78
CA VAL A 470 -6.59 -9.85 -13.35
C VAL A 470 -7.74 -9.18 -14.08
N LEU A 471 -8.23 -8.08 -13.53
CA LEU A 471 -9.36 -7.30 -14.06
C LEU A 471 -8.84 -6.03 -14.70
N ASN A 472 -8.72 -6.05 -16.03
CA ASN A 472 -8.22 -4.93 -16.82
C ASN A 472 -9.37 -4.03 -17.26
N LEU A 473 -9.39 -2.78 -16.76
CA LEU A 473 -10.31 -1.73 -17.20
C LEU A 473 -9.70 -1.02 -18.42
N ASN A 474 -10.01 -1.53 -19.60
CA ASN A 474 -9.44 -1.09 -20.87
C ASN A 474 -10.23 0.09 -21.44
N ASN A 475 -9.73 1.30 -21.25
CA ASN A 475 -10.29 2.51 -21.85
C ASN A 475 -9.46 3.07 -23.00
N ARG A 476 -8.36 2.41 -23.37
CA ARG A 476 -7.38 2.81 -24.40
C ARG A 476 -6.67 4.12 -24.10
N TYR A 477 -6.63 4.56 -22.85
CA TYR A 477 -5.96 5.80 -22.45
C TYR A 477 -5.12 5.61 -21.18
N LEU A 478 -4.10 6.42 -21.06
CA LEU A 478 -3.57 6.80 -19.76
C LEU A 478 -4.62 7.70 -19.09
N GLY A 479 -5.65 7.06 -18.52
CA GLY A 479 -6.94 7.69 -18.22
C GLY A 479 -6.83 8.89 -17.27
N MET A 480 -5.97 8.82 -16.25
CA MET A 480 -5.75 9.95 -15.33
C MET A 480 -5.05 11.12 -16.04
N VAL A 481 -4.10 10.85 -16.94
CA VAL A 481 -3.43 11.88 -17.77
C VAL A 481 -4.45 12.53 -18.69
N LYS A 482 -5.29 11.73 -19.37
CA LYS A 482 -6.38 12.22 -20.22
C LYS A 482 -7.34 13.12 -19.43
N GLN A 483 -7.77 12.70 -18.23
CA GLN A 483 -8.67 13.49 -17.39
C GLN A 483 -8.09 14.88 -17.09
N TRP A 484 -6.80 14.97 -16.75
CA TRP A 484 -6.13 16.25 -16.53
C TRP A 484 -6.05 17.07 -17.83
N GLN A 485 -5.79 16.42 -18.97
CA GLN A 485 -5.77 17.11 -20.28
C GLN A 485 -7.14 17.66 -20.65
N ASP A 486 -8.22 16.92 -20.37
CA ASP A 486 -9.58 17.38 -20.60
C ASP A 486 -9.94 18.58 -19.70
N MET A 487 -9.68 18.46 -18.40
CA MET A 487 -10.14 19.45 -17.42
C MET A 487 -9.29 20.73 -17.37
N ILE A 488 -7.98 20.63 -17.61
CA ILE A 488 -7.04 21.75 -17.41
C ILE A 488 -6.49 22.26 -18.73
N TYR A 489 -6.29 21.38 -19.70
CA TYR A 489 -5.63 21.71 -20.97
C TYR A 489 -6.58 21.74 -22.17
N SER A 490 -7.89 21.95 -21.92
CA SER A 490 -8.95 22.10 -22.94
C SER A 490 -9.00 20.94 -23.94
N GLY A 491 -8.79 19.71 -23.48
CA GLY A 491 -8.83 18.51 -24.31
C GLY A 491 -7.63 18.37 -25.30
N ARG A 492 -6.55 19.10 -25.09
CA ARG A 492 -5.34 18.92 -25.90
C ARG A 492 -4.60 17.65 -25.48
N HIS A 493 -5.08 16.52 -26.01
CA HIS A 493 -4.50 15.22 -25.73
C HIS A 493 -3.11 15.10 -26.38
N SER A 494 -2.10 14.80 -25.58
CA SER A 494 -0.74 14.52 -26.03
C SER A 494 -0.23 13.26 -25.35
N GLN A 495 0.07 12.23 -26.15
CA GLN A 495 0.64 10.94 -25.71
C GLN A 495 -0.16 10.21 -24.60
N SER A 496 -1.47 10.44 -24.53
CA SER A 496 -2.36 9.77 -23.55
C SER A 496 -3.23 8.67 -24.15
N TYR A 497 -3.33 8.60 -25.48
CA TYR A 497 -4.09 7.56 -26.19
C TYR A 497 -3.20 6.38 -26.58
N MET A 498 -3.63 5.18 -26.24
CA MET A 498 -2.96 3.93 -26.58
C MET A 498 -3.46 3.42 -27.93
N GLN A 499 -2.88 3.93 -29.01
CA GLN A 499 -3.31 3.61 -30.38
C GLN A 499 -3.16 2.11 -30.69
N SER A 500 -2.10 1.48 -30.18
CA SER A 500 -1.79 0.07 -30.37
C SER A 500 -1.76 -0.64 -29.01
N LEU A 501 -2.65 -1.59 -28.81
CA LEU A 501 -2.69 -2.47 -27.64
C LEU A 501 -2.59 -3.92 -28.12
N PRO A 502 -1.99 -4.82 -27.31
CA PRO A 502 -2.07 -6.24 -27.57
C PRO A 502 -3.52 -6.74 -27.44
N ASP A 503 -3.81 -7.84 -28.08
CA ASP A 503 -4.98 -8.66 -27.71
C ASP A 503 -4.69 -9.33 -26.37
N PHE A 504 -5.22 -8.77 -25.28
CA PHE A 504 -4.92 -9.22 -23.92
C PHE A 504 -5.47 -10.63 -23.65
N VAL A 505 -6.55 -11.03 -24.30
CA VAL A 505 -7.10 -12.39 -24.17
C VAL A 505 -6.11 -13.40 -24.75
N ARG A 506 -5.68 -13.21 -26.00
CA ARG A 506 -4.69 -14.08 -26.63
C ARG A 506 -3.34 -14.05 -25.92
N LEU A 507 -2.97 -12.90 -25.36
CA LEU A 507 -1.74 -12.77 -24.60
C LEU A 507 -1.81 -13.62 -23.31
N ALA A 508 -2.90 -13.57 -22.59
CA ALA A 508 -3.13 -14.40 -21.41
C ALA A 508 -3.09 -15.90 -21.75
N GLU A 509 -3.75 -16.29 -22.84
CA GLU A 509 -3.74 -17.66 -23.36
C GLU A 509 -2.33 -18.12 -23.75
N ALA A 510 -1.51 -17.24 -24.35
CA ALA A 510 -0.12 -17.53 -24.69
C ALA A 510 0.75 -17.77 -23.45
N TYR A 511 0.41 -17.16 -22.32
CA TYR A 511 1.01 -17.45 -21.01
C TYR A 511 0.38 -18.68 -20.30
N GLY A 512 -0.58 -19.39 -20.93
CA GLY A 512 -1.22 -20.57 -20.36
C GLY A 512 -2.38 -20.30 -19.39
N HIS A 513 -2.89 -19.07 -19.37
CA HIS A 513 -3.99 -18.64 -18.50
C HIS A 513 -5.33 -18.59 -19.23
N VAL A 514 -6.41 -18.38 -18.49
CA VAL A 514 -7.73 -18.13 -19.08
C VAL A 514 -7.85 -16.66 -19.45
N GLY A 515 -8.22 -16.38 -20.69
CA GLY A 515 -8.53 -15.04 -21.18
C GLY A 515 -10.03 -14.87 -21.42
N LEU A 516 -10.63 -13.79 -20.91
CA LEU A 516 -12.03 -13.44 -21.12
C LEU A 516 -12.16 -11.99 -21.58
N GLN A 517 -13.05 -11.74 -22.54
CA GLN A 517 -13.38 -10.39 -23.02
C GLN A 517 -14.80 -10.01 -22.60
N ILE A 518 -14.96 -8.78 -22.09
CA ILE A 518 -16.27 -8.19 -21.79
C ILE A 518 -16.40 -6.87 -22.55
N ASN A 519 -17.35 -6.81 -23.49
CA ASN A 519 -17.59 -5.64 -24.33
C ASN A 519 -18.98 -5.03 -24.16
N ARG A 520 -19.89 -5.70 -23.45
CA ARG A 520 -21.27 -5.30 -23.31
C ARG A 520 -21.71 -5.36 -21.85
N SER A 521 -22.53 -4.40 -21.44
CA SER A 521 -23.02 -4.28 -20.05
C SER A 521 -23.84 -5.50 -19.60
N ASP A 522 -24.62 -6.10 -20.52
CA ASP A 522 -25.47 -7.28 -20.22
C ASP A 522 -24.64 -8.57 -19.99
N GLU A 523 -23.39 -8.63 -20.39
CA GLU A 523 -22.48 -9.76 -20.17
C GLU A 523 -21.67 -9.62 -18.88
N LEU A 524 -21.63 -8.44 -18.27
CA LEU A 524 -20.69 -8.09 -17.20
C LEU A 524 -20.79 -9.05 -16.01
N GLU A 525 -21.97 -9.25 -15.48
CA GLU A 525 -22.18 -10.09 -14.29
C GLU A 525 -21.89 -11.56 -14.56
N SER A 526 -22.38 -12.09 -15.67
CA SER A 526 -22.22 -13.50 -16.03
C SER A 526 -20.74 -13.85 -16.27
N LYS A 527 -20.00 -13.02 -17.01
CA LYS A 527 -18.59 -13.26 -17.31
C LYS A 527 -17.67 -13.02 -16.12
N LEU A 528 -17.97 -12.03 -15.26
CA LEU A 528 -17.23 -11.88 -14.00
C LEU A 528 -17.48 -13.05 -13.05
N SER A 529 -18.71 -13.59 -13.00
CA SER A 529 -19.02 -14.80 -12.23
C SER A 529 -18.23 -16.00 -12.74
N GLU A 530 -18.19 -16.20 -14.06
CA GLU A 530 -17.37 -17.24 -14.73
C GLU A 530 -15.88 -17.08 -14.38
N ALA A 531 -15.35 -15.86 -14.47
CA ALA A 531 -13.96 -15.58 -14.12
C ALA A 531 -13.63 -15.96 -12.67
N LEU A 532 -14.49 -15.57 -11.73
CA LEU A 532 -14.31 -15.92 -10.31
C LEU A 532 -14.41 -17.43 -10.06
N GLU A 533 -15.23 -18.15 -10.83
CA GLU A 533 -15.31 -19.61 -10.75
C GLU A 533 -14.00 -20.26 -11.24
N HIS A 534 -13.44 -19.80 -12.34
CA HIS A 534 -12.13 -20.26 -12.79
C HIS A 534 -11.03 -20.03 -11.73
N VAL A 535 -11.02 -18.87 -11.07
CA VAL A 535 -10.06 -18.60 -9.97
C VAL A 535 -10.27 -19.58 -8.81
N ARG A 536 -11.52 -19.88 -8.42
CA ARG A 536 -11.83 -20.88 -7.39
C ARG A 536 -11.39 -22.30 -7.80
N ASN A 537 -11.35 -22.57 -9.11
CA ASN A 537 -10.85 -23.81 -9.71
C ASN A 537 -9.32 -23.76 -9.99
N ASN A 538 -8.58 -22.95 -9.26
CA ASN A 538 -7.12 -22.80 -9.32
C ASN A 538 -6.56 -22.38 -10.70
N ARG A 539 -7.31 -21.52 -11.43
CA ARG A 539 -6.85 -20.94 -12.70
C ARG A 539 -6.69 -19.43 -12.57
N LEU A 540 -5.56 -18.87 -12.98
CA LEU A 540 -5.47 -17.43 -13.20
C LEU A 540 -6.35 -17.07 -14.40
N VAL A 541 -7.11 -15.98 -14.24
CA VAL A 541 -7.98 -15.44 -15.28
C VAL A 541 -7.62 -13.98 -15.54
N PHE A 542 -7.42 -13.66 -16.80
CA PHE A 542 -7.30 -12.30 -17.28
C PHE A 542 -8.60 -11.88 -17.93
N VAL A 543 -9.28 -10.90 -17.36
CA VAL A 543 -10.51 -10.32 -17.91
C VAL A 543 -10.21 -8.96 -18.48
N ASP A 544 -10.33 -8.79 -19.80
CA ASP A 544 -10.23 -7.51 -20.49
C ASP A 544 -11.61 -6.90 -20.67
N VAL A 545 -11.92 -5.83 -19.92
CA VAL A 545 -13.22 -5.15 -19.96
C VAL A 545 -13.07 -3.85 -20.73
N THR A 546 -13.75 -3.75 -21.89
CA THR A 546 -13.84 -2.48 -22.62
C THR A 546 -14.75 -1.52 -21.86
N VAL A 547 -14.17 -0.47 -21.30
CA VAL A 547 -14.92 0.54 -20.53
C VAL A 547 -14.96 1.89 -21.25
N ASP A 548 -15.91 2.74 -20.83
CA ASP A 548 -16.10 4.07 -21.39
C ASP A 548 -14.86 4.94 -21.23
N GLY A 549 -14.16 5.25 -22.33
CA GLY A 549 -12.97 6.09 -22.34
C GLY A 549 -13.24 7.60 -22.08
N SER A 550 -14.51 8.01 -22.06
CA SER A 550 -14.91 9.38 -21.72
C SER A 550 -15.23 9.58 -20.23
N GLU A 551 -15.29 8.49 -19.47
CA GLU A 551 -15.61 8.53 -18.05
C GLU A 551 -14.44 9.10 -17.24
N HIS A 552 -14.73 10.05 -16.35
CA HIS A 552 -13.77 10.65 -15.44
C HIS A 552 -14.09 10.26 -13.99
N VAL A 553 -13.06 10.30 -13.16
CA VAL A 553 -13.23 10.07 -11.71
C VAL A 553 -13.78 11.34 -11.07
N TYR A 554 -14.99 11.25 -10.53
CA TYR A 554 -15.63 12.26 -9.71
C TYR A 554 -16.06 11.67 -8.36
N PRO A 555 -16.13 12.50 -7.29
CA PRO A 555 -15.72 13.91 -7.22
C PRO A 555 -14.23 14.12 -7.49
N MET A 556 -13.86 15.37 -7.81
CA MET A 556 -12.47 15.76 -7.95
C MET A 556 -12.28 17.18 -7.43
N GLN A 557 -11.31 17.40 -6.54
CA GLN A 557 -10.97 18.72 -6.03
C GLN A 557 -10.50 19.66 -7.15
N ILE A 558 -10.88 20.92 -7.05
CA ILE A 558 -10.38 21.98 -7.95
C ILE A 558 -8.91 22.25 -7.60
N ARG A 559 -8.06 22.28 -8.60
CA ARG A 559 -6.62 22.54 -8.41
C ARG A 559 -6.38 23.86 -7.67
N GLY A 560 -5.70 23.80 -6.52
CA GLY A 560 -5.43 24.97 -5.68
C GLY A 560 -6.62 25.46 -4.88
N GLY A 561 -7.74 24.74 -4.90
CA GLY A 561 -8.93 25.00 -4.09
C GLY A 561 -8.83 24.47 -2.66
N GLY A 562 -9.84 24.77 -1.84
CA GLY A 562 -10.06 24.18 -0.53
C GLY A 562 -10.65 22.75 -0.65
N MET A 563 -10.85 22.11 0.50
CA MET A 563 -11.49 20.79 0.54
C MET A 563 -12.97 20.84 0.09
N ASP A 564 -13.60 21.97 0.21
CA ASP A 564 -14.98 22.27 -0.15
C ASP A 564 -15.17 22.60 -1.65
N GLU A 565 -14.08 22.88 -2.39
CA GLU A 565 -14.11 23.27 -3.80
C GLU A 565 -13.88 22.04 -4.70
N MET A 566 -14.96 21.46 -5.24
CA MET A 566 -14.91 20.21 -6.02
C MET A 566 -15.73 20.27 -7.31
N TRP A 567 -15.30 19.48 -8.29
CA TRP A 567 -16.14 19.00 -9.37
C TRP A 567 -16.89 17.76 -8.91
N LEU A 568 -18.20 17.76 -8.97
CA LEU A 568 -19.07 16.61 -8.66
C LEU A 568 -19.41 15.80 -9.93
N SER A 569 -19.38 16.45 -11.07
CA SER A 569 -19.53 15.88 -12.39
C SER A 569 -18.83 16.75 -13.44
N LYS A 570 -18.92 16.38 -14.70
CA LYS A 570 -18.39 17.18 -15.82
C LYS A 570 -18.94 18.62 -15.86
N THR A 571 -20.15 18.83 -15.35
CA THR A 571 -20.89 20.10 -15.43
C THR A 571 -21.24 20.70 -14.07
N GLU A 572 -21.10 19.95 -12.99
CA GLU A 572 -21.49 20.36 -11.64
C GLU A 572 -20.27 20.62 -10.77
N ARG A 573 -20.30 21.77 -10.06
CA ARG A 573 -19.31 22.13 -9.02
C ARG A 573 -20.01 22.42 -7.69
N THR A 574 -19.23 22.37 -6.62
CA THR A 574 -19.67 22.83 -5.29
C THR A 574 -19.72 24.32 -5.21
#